data_18dd6e785ea653e508b626376bc3f292
#
_entry.id   18dd6e785ea653e508b626376bc3f292
#
_cell.length_a   1.000
_cell.length_b   1.000
_cell.length_c   1.000
_cell.angle_alpha   90.00
_cell.angle_beta   90.00
_cell.angle_gamma   90.00
#
_symmetry.space_group_name_H-M   'P 1'
#
loop_
_entity.id
_entity.type
_entity.pdbx_description
1 polymer ?
#
loop_
_entity_poly.entity_id
_entity_poly.type
_entity_poly.pdbx_seq_one_letter_code
_entity_poly.pdbx_strand_id
1 'polypeptide(L)'
;MKKIVFVLLLGGLSQFVSAQVKPAAKSSAAADKPKTALKPAVNSKAAPAAFKSVADSASYALGFRIAQNLKAQGLDPLVVAQFQKGMADAFGGKKTLIADEVLDLCIGSYQKKLGEEKAAVAKAAGKAFQAQLAKKPGVVTLPSGLQYEVIKNGTDTIKPTLSSTVKCHYHGTLINGDIFDSSVERGEPVSFPLGNVILGWQEGLQLMTVGSKWKFYIPSDLAYGDQQKGDKIVPGSLLIFEVELLDVK
;
A
#
# COMPACT_ATOMS: atom_id res chain seq x y z
N MET A 1 -37.18 -1.32 17.75
CA MET A 1 -36.29 -2.50 17.76
C MET A 1 -35.97 -2.86 16.32
N LYS A 2 -34.89 -2.30 15.77
CA LYS A 2 -34.39 -2.64 14.41
C LYS A 2 -32.95 -3.14 14.57
N LYS A 3 -32.76 -4.42 14.30
CA LYS A 3 -31.46 -5.09 14.30
C LYS A 3 -30.70 -4.64 13.07
N ILE A 4 -29.56 -3.99 13.25
CA ILE A 4 -28.60 -3.68 12.17
C ILE A 4 -27.62 -4.85 12.10
N VAL A 5 -27.70 -5.60 11.01
CA VAL A 5 -26.77 -6.67 10.68
C VAL A 5 -25.58 -6.02 9.97
N PHE A 6 -24.39 -6.14 10.56
CA PHE A 6 -23.13 -5.75 9.92
C PHE A 6 -22.65 -6.91 9.05
N VAL A 7 -22.72 -6.74 7.74
CA VAL A 7 -22.19 -7.72 6.78
C VAL A 7 -20.74 -7.36 6.46
N LEU A 8 -19.82 -8.19 6.91
CA LEU A 8 -18.42 -8.20 6.48
C LEU A 8 -18.36 -8.81 5.07
N LEU A 9 -18.09 -7.98 4.07
CA LEU A 9 -17.83 -8.41 2.69
C LEU A 9 -16.34 -8.78 2.53
N LEU A 10 -16.06 -10.07 2.68
CA LEU A 10 -14.87 -10.72 2.14
C LEU A 10 -15.17 -11.08 0.67
N GLY A 11 -14.75 -10.24 -0.25
CA GLY A 11 -14.88 -10.46 -1.69
C GLY A 11 -13.59 -10.97 -2.31
N GLY A 12 -13.51 -12.25 -2.56
CA GLY A 12 -12.45 -12.86 -3.34
C GLY A 12 -12.88 -14.20 -3.90
N LEU A 13 -13.84 -14.21 -4.85
CA LEU A 13 -14.22 -15.42 -5.56
C LEU A 13 -13.51 -15.46 -6.92
N SER A 14 -12.51 -16.30 -7.03
CA SER A 14 -11.97 -16.77 -8.32
C SER A 14 -13.00 -17.68 -8.99
N GLN A 15 -13.45 -17.31 -10.18
CA GLN A 15 -14.36 -18.07 -11.03
C GLN A 15 -13.61 -19.24 -11.68
N PHE A 16 -13.97 -20.47 -11.31
CA PHE A 16 -13.64 -21.65 -12.08
C PHE A 16 -14.63 -21.78 -13.24
N VAL A 17 -14.12 -21.69 -14.46
CA VAL A 17 -14.86 -22.02 -15.68
C VAL A 17 -14.89 -23.53 -15.81
N SER A 18 -16.07 -24.14 -15.62
CA SER A 18 -16.33 -25.55 -15.94
C SER A 18 -16.61 -25.67 -17.45
N ALA A 19 -15.70 -26.26 -18.18
CA ALA A 19 -15.95 -26.74 -19.55
C ALA A 19 -16.60 -28.13 -19.50
N GLN A 20 -17.85 -28.20 -19.94
CA GLN A 20 -18.57 -29.48 -20.16
C GLN A 20 -17.99 -30.17 -21.38
N VAL A 21 -17.52 -31.40 -21.23
CA VAL A 21 -17.17 -32.32 -22.33
C VAL A 21 -18.27 -33.38 -22.48
N LYS A 22 -18.84 -33.44 -23.67
CA LYS A 22 -19.83 -34.39 -24.14
C LYS A 22 -19.18 -35.75 -24.44
N PRO A 23 -19.81 -36.90 -24.15
CA PRO A 23 -19.20 -38.21 -24.40
C PRO A 23 -19.40 -38.68 -25.85
N ALA A 24 -18.35 -39.17 -26.47
CA ALA A 24 -18.42 -39.94 -27.72
C ALA A 24 -17.71 -41.28 -27.57
N ALA A 25 -18.37 -42.21 -28.16
CA ALA A 25 -18.30 -43.65 -28.32
C ALA A 25 -16.95 -44.39 -28.24
N LYS A 26 -17.12 -45.67 -27.80
CA LYS A 26 -16.16 -46.77 -27.73
C LYS A 26 -15.52 -47.14 -29.08
N SER A 27 -14.20 -47.37 -29.06
CA SER A 27 -13.54 -48.33 -29.96
C SER A 27 -12.39 -49.02 -29.20
N SER A 28 -12.41 -50.34 -29.24
CA SER A 28 -11.48 -51.27 -28.62
C SER A 28 -10.24 -51.45 -29.50
N ALA A 29 -9.04 -51.39 -28.90
CA ALA A 29 -7.88 -52.21 -29.30
C ALA A 29 -6.80 -52.18 -28.23
N ALA A 30 -6.22 -53.34 -28.02
CA ALA A 30 -5.31 -53.70 -26.93
C ALA A 30 -3.85 -53.26 -27.15
N ALA A 31 -3.10 -53.38 -26.04
CA ALA A 31 -1.65 -53.48 -25.91
C ALA A 31 -0.85 -52.15 -25.94
N ASP A 32 -0.27 -51.73 -24.91
CA ASP A 32 1.06 -52.02 -24.37
C ASP A 32 1.40 -51.05 -23.23
N LYS A 33 1.98 -51.53 -22.13
CA LYS A 33 2.46 -50.72 -21.04
C LYS A 33 3.87 -50.22 -21.35
N PRO A 34 4.19 -48.96 -21.01
CA PRO A 34 5.28 -48.75 -20.10
C PRO A 34 4.86 -47.94 -18.86
N LYS A 35 5.17 -48.51 -17.72
CA LYS A 35 5.21 -47.82 -16.43
C LYS A 35 6.25 -46.70 -16.50
N THR A 36 5.83 -45.47 -16.43
CA THR A 36 6.70 -44.37 -15.97
C THR A 36 5.94 -43.58 -14.96
N ALA A 37 6.15 -43.93 -13.70
CA ALA A 37 5.73 -43.11 -12.56
C ALA A 37 6.53 -41.82 -12.60
N LEU A 38 5.89 -40.72 -13.00
CA LEU A 38 6.38 -39.39 -12.74
C LEU A 38 6.28 -39.14 -11.21
N LYS A 39 7.38 -39.41 -10.49
CA LYS A 39 7.60 -38.84 -9.20
C LYS A 39 7.70 -37.32 -9.38
N PRO A 40 6.91 -36.51 -8.65
CA PRO A 40 7.21 -35.10 -8.54
C PRO A 40 8.54 -35.01 -7.82
N ALA A 41 9.59 -34.62 -8.53
CA ALA A 41 10.85 -34.23 -7.93
C ALA A 41 10.62 -32.87 -7.23
N VAL A 42 10.10 -32.92 -6.03
CA VAL A 42 10.29 -31.86 -5.06
C VAL A 42 11.78 -31.93 -4.73
N ASN A 43 12.56 -31.08 -5.38
CA ASN A 43 13.96 -30.87 -5.08
C ASN A 43 14.01 -30.28 -3.66
N SER A 44 13.96 -31.16 -2.66
CA SER A 44 14.15 -30.84 -1.26
C SER A 44 15.65 -30.52 -1.08
N LYS A 45 16.02 -29.31 -1.50
CA LYS A 45 17.24 -28.71 -0.99
C LYS A 45 17.05 -28.63 0.51
N ALA A 46 17.72 -29.53 1.24
CA ALA A 46 17.58 -29.79 2.64
C ALA A 46 17.35 -28.51 3.44
N ALA A 47 16.33 -28.56 4.34
CA ALA A 47 16.22 -27.60 5.43
C ALA A 47 17.60 -27.51 6.11
N PRO A 48 18.08 -26.29 6.42
CA PRO A 48 19.39 -26.15 7.07
C PRO A 48 19.42 -26.96 8.34
N ALA A 49 20.62 -27.44 8.72
CA ALA A 49 20.91 -28.33 9.84
C ALA A 49 20.41 -27.86 11.24
N ALA A 50 19.65 -26.76 11.27
CA ALA A 50 19.08 -26.16 12.47
C ALA A 50 17.81 -26.87 13.00
N PHE A 51 17.13 -27.72 12.17
CA PHE A 51 15.86 -28.35 12.54
C PHE A 51 15.98 -29.87 12.57
N LYS A 52 15.41 -30.49 13.62
CA LYS A 52 15.47 -31.93 13.84
C LYS A 52 14.42 -32.71 13.07
N SER A 53 13.33 -32.05 12.65
CA SER A 53 12.22 -32.69 11.95
C SER A 53 11.59 -31.74 10.91
N VAL A 54 10.79 -32.33 10.01
CA VAL A 54 9.95 -31.55 9.07
C VAL A 54 8.94 -30.69 9.82
N ALA A 55 8.41 -31.20 10.96
CA ALA A 55 7.48 -30.44 11.79
C ALA A 55 8.14 -29.20 12.40
N ASP A 56 9.40 -29.29 12.85
CA ASP A 56 10.14 -28.14 13.40
C ASP A 56 10.34 -27.06 12.34
N SER A 57 10.79 -27.45 11.16
CA SER A 57 11.01 -26.51 10.05
C SER A 57 9.71 -25.86 9.57
N ALA A 58 8.61 -26.62 9.49
CA ALA A 58 7.30 -26.10 9.14
C ALA A 58 6.77 -25.12 10.19
N SER A 59 6.91 -25.45 11.47
CA SER A 59 6.50 -24.59 12.59
C SER A 59 7.26 -23.27 12.59
N TYR A 60 8.57 -23.31 12.38
CA TYR A 60 9.38 -22.11 12.25
C TYR A 60 8.95 -21.26 11.04
N ALA A 61 8.76 -21.90 9.88
CA ALA A 61 8.36 -21.21 8.66
C ALA A 61 6.98 -20.53 8.82
N LEU A 62 6.02 -21.19 9.46
CA LEU A 62 4.71 -20.60 9.78
C LEU A 62 4.84 -19.40 10.72
N GLY A 63 5.58 -19.53 11.80
CA GLY A 63 5.83 -18.44 12.75
C GLY A 63 6.48 -17.22 12.06
N PHE A 64 7.48 -17.47 11.21
CA PHE A 64 8.15 -16.43 10.45
C PHE A 64 7.20 -15.72 9.47
N ARG A 65 6.37 -16.48 8.74
CA ARG A 65 5.36 -15.92 7.82
C ARG A 65 4.29 -15.11 8.55
N ILE A 66 3.80 -15.60 9.69
CA ILE A 66 2.84 -14.86 10.53
C ILE A 66 3.46 -13.53 10.96
N ALA A 67 4.70 -13.54 11.47
CA ALA A 67 5.38 -12.33 11.89
C ALA A 67 5.58 -11.33 10.74
N GLN A 68 5.98 -11.80 9.53
CA GLN A 68 6.07 -10.95 8.35
C GLN A 68 4.71 -10.31 7.98
N ASN A 69 3.64 -11.09 8.04
CA ASN A 69 2.29 -10.61 7.74
C ASN A 69 1.83 -9.54 8.75
N LEU A 70 2.03 -9.79 10.06
CA LEU A 70 1.70 -8.83 11.11
C LEU A 70 2.49 -7.51 10.96
N LYS A 71 3.78 -7.59 10.60
CA LYS A 71 4.58 -6.41 10.27
C LYS A 71 4.01 -5.63 9.07
N ALA A 72 3.65 -6.34 8.01
CA ALA A 72 3.04 -5.71 6.83
C ALA A 72 1.69 -5.04 7.14
N GLN A 73 0.94 -5.57 8.11
CA GLN A 73 -0.29 -4.97 8.62
C GLN A 73 -0.06 -3.83 9.62
N GLY A 74 1.19 -3.45 9.86
CA GLY A 74 1.55 -2.34 10.75
C GLY A 74 1.60 -2.71 12.23
N LEU A 75 1.43 -3.98 12.61
CA LEU A 75 1.53 -4.49 13.98
C LEU A 75 2.99 -4.79 14.38
N ASP A 76 3.82 -3.77 14.35
CA ASP A 76 5.24 -3.84 14.76
C ASP A 76 5.62 -2.53 15.49
N PRO A 77 6.18 -2.60 16.70
CA PRO A 77 6.63 -3.79 17.44
C PRO A 77 5.51 -4.53 18.20
N LEU A 78 5.65 -5.85 18.37
CA LEU A 78 4.83 -6.67 19.27
C LEU A 78 5.65 -7.18 20.46
N VAL A 79 4.99 -7.39 21.60
CA VAL A 79 5.60 -8.08 22.75
C VAL A 79 5.63 -9.58 22.47
N VAL A 80 6.74 -10.06 21.91
CA VAL A 80 6.89 -11.42 21.39
C VAL A 80 6.53 -12.49 22.44
N ALA A 81 6.91 -12.31 23.70
CA ALA A 81 6.58 -13.25 24.77
C ALA A 81 5.07 -13.42 24.99
N GLN A 82 4.29 -12.32 24.92
CA GLN A 82 2.83 -12.39 25.07
C GLN A 82 2.17 -12.98 23.82
N PHE A 83 2.70 -12.68 22.65
CA PHE A 83 2.24 -13.29 21.39
C PHE A 83 2.45 -14.82 21.40
N GLN A 84 3.64 -15.29 21.80
CA GLN A 84 3.94 -16.71 21.96
C GLN A 84 3.03 -17.38 22.99
N LYS A 85 2.77 -16.70 24.13
CA LYS A 85 1.85 -17.21 25.16
C LYS A 85 0.44 -17.37 24.60
N GLY A 86 -0.08 -16.38 23.89
CA GLY A 86 -1.41 -16.45 23.27
C GLY A 86 -1.53 -17.62 22.30
N MET A 87 -0.53 -17.84 21.44
CA MET A 87 -0.49 -19.00 20.55
C MET A 87 -0.46 -20.32 21.32
N ALA A 88 0.39 -20.43 22.36
CA ALA A 88 0.49 -21.65 23.17
C ALA A 88 -0.82 -21.96 23.91
N ASP A 89 -1.51 -20.96 24.40
CA ASP A 89 -2.79 -21.13 25.09
C ASP A 89 -3.88 -21.57 24.09
N ALA A 90 -3.92 -20.98 22.88
CA ALA A 90 -4.87 -21.34 21.82
C ALA A 90 -4.65 -22.77 21.31
N PHE A 91 -3.40 -23.17 20.99
CA PHE A 91 -3.08 -24.54 20.57
C PHE A 91 -3.28 -25.56 21.71
N GLY A 92 -3.12 -25.13 22.95
CA GLY A 92 -3.36 -25.96 24.13
C GLY A 92 -4.84 -26.07 24.55
N GLY A 93 -5.77 -25.44 23.82
CA GLY A 93 -7.21 -25.48 24.13
C GLY A 93 -7.58 -24.78 25.44
N LYS A 94 -6.72 -23.87 25.94
CA LYS A 94 -7.00 -23.08 27.13
C LYS A 94 -7.95 -21.93 26.83
N LYS A 95 -8.70 -21.54 27.87
CA LYS A 95 -9.50 -20.30 27.76
C LYS A 95 -8.58 -19.08 27.63
N THR A 96 -9.00 -18.12 26.78
CA THR A 96 -8.31 -16.84 26.65
C THR A 96 -8.27 -16.09 27.99
N LEU A 97 -7.20 -15.32 28.20
CA LEU A 97 -7.07 -14.41 29.35
C LEU A 97 -7.83 -13.08 29.15
N ILE A 98 -8.25 -12.82 27.93
CA ILE A 98 -9.02 -11.64 27.53
C ILE A 98 -10.37 -12.16 27.03
N ALA A 99 -11.47 -11.53 27.43
CA ALA A 99 -12.80 -11.92 26.96
C ALA A 99 -12.86 -11.80 25.40
N ASP A 100 -13.52 -12.75 24.75
CA ASP A 100 -13.54 -12.84 23.29
C ASP A 100 -14.06 -11.56 22.63
N GLU A 101 -15.03 -10.89 23.28
CA GLU A 101 -15.61 -9.62 22.81
C GLU A 101 -14.62 -8.45 22.83
N VAL A 102 -13.50 -8.59 23.57
CA VAL A 102 -12.49 -7.53 23.76
C VAL A 102 -11.24 -7.78 22.90
N LEU A 103 -11.05 -9.00 22.37
CA LEU A 103 -9.84 -9.35 21.59
C LEU A 103 -9.63 -8.39 20.42
N ASP A 104 -10.65 -8.21 19.59
CA ASP A 104 -10.58 -7.33 18.41
C ASP A 104 -10.40 -5.85 18.79
N LEU A 105 -11.01 -5.43 19.91
CA LEU A 105 -10.85 -4.07 20.45
C LEU A 105 -9.40 -3.82 20.90
N CYS A 106 -8.74 -4.79 21.53
CA CYS A 106 -7.34 -4.69 21.93
C CYS A 106 -6.43 -4.54 20.71
N ILE A 107 -6.64 -5.37 19.68
CA ILE A 107 -5.87 -5.32 18.45
C ILE A 107 -6.07 -3.98 17.73
N GLY A 108 -7.32 -3.58 17.53
CA GLY A 108 -7.66 -2.33 16.85
C GLY A 108 -7.14 -1.09 17.58
N SER A 109 -7.21 -1.06 18.92
CA SER A 109 -6.68 0.03 19.73
C SER A 109 -5.16 0.13 19.61
N TYR A 110 -4.49 -1.01 19.56
CA TYR A 110 -3.03 -1.05 19.38
C TYR A 110 -2.62 -0.60 17.98
N GLN A 111 -3.33 -1.05 16.92
CA GLN A 111 -3.09 -0.61 15.55
C GLN A 111 -3.27 0.91 15.41
N LYS A 112 -4.35 1.45 16.00
CA LYS A 112 -4.61 2.89 16.01
C LYS A 112 -3.47 3.65 16.66
N LYS A 113 -3.04 3.23 17.87
CA LYS A 113 -1.91 3.84 18.58
C LYS A 113 -0.63 3.85 17.75
N LEU A 114 -0.27 2.71 17.14
CA LEU A 114 0.92 2.62 16.28
C LEU A 114 0.82 3.51 15.05
N GLY A 115 -0.38 3.63 14.47
CA GLY A 115 -0.65 4.54 13.35
C GLY A 115 -0.45 6.00 13.75
N GLU A 116 -0.97 6.41 14.90
CA GLU A 116 -0.82 7.77 15.45
C GLU A 116 0.65 8.11 15.76
N GLU A 117 1.41 7.18 16.34
CA GLU A 117 2.84 7.34 16.60
C GLU A 117 3.64 7.51 15.30
N LYS A 118 3.38 6.67 14.29
CA LYS A 118 4.00 6.78 12.96
C LYS A 118 3.64 8.10 12.29
N ALA A 119 2.38 8.51 12.36
CA ALA A 119 1.93 9.78 11.81
C ALA A 119 2.62 10.97 12.48
N ALA A 120 2.75 10.97 13.80
CA ALA A 120 3.43 12.04 14.52
C ALA A 120 4.90 12.18 14.10
N VAL A 121 5.62 11.06 13.98
CA VAL A 121 7.02 11.03 13.52
C VAL A 121 7.12 11.54 12.07
N ALA A 122 6.28 11.06 11.17
CA ALA A 122 6.30 11.47 9.76
C ALA A 122 5.94 12.95 9.59
N LYS A 123 4.92 13.46 10.32
CA LYS A 123 4.55 14.89 10.33
C LYS A 123 5.68 15.77 10.86
N ALA A 124 6.35 15.35 11.94
CA ALA A 124 7.49 16.10 12.48
C ALA A 124 8.65 16.16 11.45
N ALA A 125 8.98 15.06 10.81
CA ALA A 125 9.98 15.01 9.74
C ALA A 125 9.58 15.90 8.55
N GLY A 126 8.31 15.83 8.11
CA GLY A 126 7.76 16.68 7.04
C GLY A 126 7.85 18.16 7.36
N LYS A 127 7.48 18.57 8.59
CA LYS A 127 7.59 19.96 9.06
C LYS A 127 9.04 20.45 9.07
N ALA A 128 9.97 19.63 9.57
CA ALA A 128 11.40 19.97 9.58
C ALA A 128 11.93 20.14 8.15
N PHE A 129 11.54 19.27 7.23
CA PHE A 129 11.89 19.34 5.81
C PHE A 129 11.32 20.63 5.17
N GLN A 130 10.05 20.96 5.38
CA GLN A 130 9.43 22.18 4.87
C GLN A 130 10.07 23.46 5.42
N ALA A 131 10.46 23.46 6.70
CA ALA A 131 11.16 24.60 7.31
C ALA A 131 12.55 24.86 6.69
N GLN A 132 13.23 23.81 6.23
CA GLN A 132 14.49 23.93 5.48
C GLN A 132 14.22 24.43 4.04
N LEU A 133 13.20 23.89 3.38
CA LEU A 133 12.80 24.32 2.04
C LEU A 133 12.39 25.79 1.97
N ALA A 134 11.68 26.30 2.96
CA ALA A 134 11.26 27.71 3.01
C ALA A 134 12.43 28.70 2.99
N LYS A 135 13.66 28.24 3.31
CA LYS A 135 14.88 29.05 3.22
C LYS A 135 15.56 28.97 1.85
N LYS A 136 15.10 28.06 0.98
CA LYS A 136 15.69 27.84 -0.34
C LYS A 136 15.17 28.90 -1.31
N PRO A 137 16.04 29.64 -2.02
CA PRO A 137 15.60 30.55 -3.07
C PRO A 137 14.76 29.81 -4.13
N GLY A 138 13.68 30.45 -4.57
CA GLY A 138 12.78 29.88 -5.60
C GLY A 138 11.66 28.99 -5.06
N VAL A 139 11.67 28.66 -3.77
CA VAL A 139 10.55 27.96 -3.13
C VAL A 139 9.52 28.96 -2.61
N VAL A 140 8.28 28.76 -3.01
CA VAL A 140 7.12 29.54 -2.55
C VAL A 140 6.33 28.69 -1.57
N THR A 141 5.94 29.29 -0.44
CA THR A 141 5.06 28.67 0.58
C THR A 141 3.69 29.36 0.54
N LEU A 142 2.63 28.57 0.36
CA LEU A 142 1.25 29.06 0.39
C LEU A 142 0.68 29.02 1.81
N PRO A 143 -0.38 29.80 2.11
CA PRO A 143 -1.03 29.81 3.43
C PRO A 143 -1.56 28.43 3.88
N SER A 144 -1.91 27.56 2.93
CA SER A 144 -2.33 26.17 3.18
C SER A 144 -1.20 25.28 3.73
N GLY A 145 0.06 25.71 3.57
CA GLY A 145 1.25 24.92 3.85
C GLY A 145 1.78 24.16 2.63
N LEU A 146 1.11 24.24 1.47
CA LEU A 146 1.68 23.76 0.22
C LEU A 146 2.93 24.57 -0.13
N GLN A 147 4.01 23.89 -0.47
CA GLN A 147 5.20 24.53 -1.02
C GLN A 147 5.43 24.07 -2.45
N TYR A 148 5.95 24.96 -3.27
CA TYR A 148 6.30 24.62 -4.65
C TYR A 148 7.55 25.36 -5.15
N GLU A 149 8.16 24.78 -6.16
CA GLU A 149 9.30 25.31 -6.92
C GLU A 149 8.96 25.23 -8.42
N VAL A 150 9.14 26.33 -9.15
CA VAL A 150 8.96 26.35 -10.61
C VAL A 150 10.23 25.84 -11.27
N ILE A 151 10.14 24.67 -11.92
CA ILE A 151 11.28 24.09 -12.68
C ILE A 151 11.29 24.67 -14.09
N LYS A 152 10.11 24.77 -14.72
CA LYS A 152 9.92 25.29 -16.07
C LYS A 152 8.60 26.06 -16.12
N ASN A 153 8.62 27.27 -16.68
CA ASN A 153 7.40 28.01 -16.96
C ASN A 153 6.67 27.39 -18.15
N GLY A 154 5.35 27.50 -18.14
CA GLY A 154 4.53 27.11 -19.27
C GLY A 154 4.67 28.08 -20.43
N THR A 155 4.32 27.61 -21.61
CA THR A 155 4.31 28.39 -22.84
C THR A 155 2.91 28.93 -23.19
N ASP A 156 1.89 28.48 -22.46
CA ASP A 156 0.50 28.84 -22.60
C ASP A 156 0.02 29.72 -21.42
N THR A 157 -1.13 30.35 -21.59
CA THR A 157 -1.82 31.12 -20.53
C THR A 157 -2.95 30.32 -19.86
N ILE A 158 -3.31 29.15 -20.40
CA ILE A 158 -4.39 28.31 -19.91
C ILE A 158 -4.02 27.71 -18.54
N LYS A 159 -4.90 27.93 -17.55
CA LYS A 159 -4.82 27.35 -16.22
C LYS A 159 -6.01 26.45 -15.97
N PRO A 160 -5.83 25.33 -15.29
CA PRO A 160 -6.95 24.47 -14.93
C PRO A 160 -7.81 25.10 -13.83
N THR A 161 -9.08 24.69 -13.79
CA THR A 161 -10.04 24.92 -12.71
C THR A 161 -10.40 23.59 -12.07
N LEU A 162 -11.09 23.58 -10.94
CA LEU A 162 -11.51 22.34 -10.27
C LEU A 162 -12.40 21.44 -11.14
N SER A 163 -13.11 22.00 -12.12
CA SER A 163 -13.95 21.26 -13.08
C SER A 163 -13.17 20.70 -14.27
N SER A 164 -11.92 21.10 -14.43
CA SER A 164 -11.08 20.68 -15.56
C SER A 164 -10.58 19.23 -15.41
N THR A 165 -10.36 18.58 -16.54
CA THR A 165 -9.54 17.36 -16.62
C THR A 165 -8.13 17.75 -17.04
N VAL A 166 -7.14 17.44 -16.22
CA VAL A 166 -5.73 17.72 -16.46
C VAL A 166 -5.01 16.49 -16.97
N LYS A 167 -4.11 16.64 -17.94
CA LYS A 167 -3.19 15.60 -18.41
C LYS A 167 -1.79 15.94 -17.96
N CYS A 168 -1.17 15.05 -17.17
CA CYS A 168 0.12 15.31 -16.56
C CYS A 168 1.08 14.13 -16.71
N HIS A 169 2.37 14.44 -16.80
CA HIS A 169 3.40 13.55 -16.28
C HIS A 169 3.71 13.91 -14.84
N TYR A 170 3.97 12.90 -14.02
CA TYR A 170 4.36 13.13 -12.64
C TYR A 170 5.33 12.07 -12.13
N HIS A 171 6.14 12.47 -11.14
CA HIS A 171 7.04 11.60 -10.40
C HIS A 171 6.90 11.91 -8.92
N GLY A 172 6.38 10.95 -8.16
CA GLY A 172 6.05 11.08 -6.75
C GLY A 172 7.06 10.36 -5.87
N THR A 173 7.66 11.10 -4.92
CA THR A 173 8.65 10.58 -3.98
C THR A 173 8.34 10.98 -2.54
N LEU A 174 8.85 10.21 -1.60
CA LEU A 174 8.90 10.57 -0.18
C LEU A 174 10.14 11.41 0.13
N ILE A 175 10.23 11.94 1.36
CA ILE A 175 11.38 12.77 1.80
C ILE A 175 12.71 11.99 1.83
N ASN A 176 12.67 10.66 1.92
CA ASN A 176 13.84 9.78 1.85
C ASN A 176 14.24 9.41 0.41
N GLY A 177 13.51 9.92 -0.60
CA GLY A 177 13.74 9.64 -2.01
C GLY A 177 13.04 8.40 -2.56
N ASP A 178 12.34 7.62 -1.74
CA ASP A 178 11.59 6.45 -2.21
C ASP A 178 10.47 6.86 -3.17
N ILE A 179 10.45 6.27 -4.37
CA ILE A 179 9.41 6.50 -5.35
C ILE A 179 8.17 5.69 -4.94
N PHE A 180 7.02 6.35 -4.77
CA PHE A 180 5.77 5.66 -4.48
C PHE A 180 4.86 5.55 -5.71
N ASP A 181 4.95 6.48 -6.66
CA ASP A 181 4.22 6.44 -7.93
C ASP A 181 4.87 7.34 -8.97
N SER A 182 4.90 6.91 -10.25
CA SER A 182 5.51 7.67 -11.34
C SER A 182 4.90 7.31 -12.69
N SER A 183 4.26 8.28 -13.34
CA SER A 183 3.82 8.13 -14.72
C SER A 183 4.99 8.17 -15.71
N VAL A 184 6.10 8.80 -15.31
CA VAL A 184 7.33 8.86 -16.12
C VAL A 184 7.94 7.47 -16.24
N GLU A 185 8.02 6.70 -15.12
CA GLU A 185 8.51 5.32 -15.15
C GLU A 185 7.60 4.38 -15.93
N ARG A 186 6.28 4.65 -15.95
CA ARG A 186 5.33 3.91 -16.79
C ARG A 186 5.41 4.26 -18.28
N GLY A 187 6.05 5.38 -18.63
CA GLY A 187 6.23 5.83 -20.01
C GLY A 187 5.01 6.53 -20.63
N GLU A 188 3.94 6.77 -19.87
CA GLU A 188 2.70 7.38 -20.36
C GLU A 188 2.12 8.41 -19.38
N PRO A 189 1.62 9.57 -19.88
CA PRO A 189 0.95 10.56 -19.05
C PRO A 189 -0.44 10.08 -18.63
N VAL A 190 -0.92 10.61 -17.52
CA VAL A 190 -2.24 10.25 -16.96
C VAL A 190 -3.15 11.46 -16.95
N SER A 191 -4.45 11.23 -17.22
CA SER A 191 -5.48 12.26 -17.14
C SER A 191 -6.33 12.08 -15.89
N PHE A 192 -6.58 13.20 -15.17
CA PHE A 192 -7.36 13.22 -13.94
C PHE A 192 -8.39 14.35 -13.96
N PRO A 193 -9.65 14.12 -13.52
CA PRO A 193 -10.51 15.22 -13.10
C PRO A 193 -9.86 15.92 -11.89
N LEU A 194 -9.59 17.22 -11.98
CA LEU A 194 -8.83 17.94 -10.96
C LEU A 194 -9.53 17.92 -9.58
N GLY A 195 -10.85 17.94 -9.56
CA GLY A 195 -11.61 17.85 -8.31
C GLY A 195 -11.50 16.51 -7.57
N ASN A 196 -10.93 15.47 -8.20
CA ASN A 196 -10.84 14.11 -7.61
C ASN A 196 -9.44 13.73 -7.12
N VAL A 197 -8.46 14.63 -7.24
CA VAL A 197 -7.10 14.39 -6.74
C VAL A 197 -6.91 14.97 -5.33
N ILE A 198 -5.76 14.74 -4.71
CA ILE A 198 -5.43 15.28 -3.38
C ILE A 198 -5.44 16.82 -3.38
N LEU A 199 -5.79 17.41 -2.23
CA LEU A 199 -5.98 18.85 -2.09
C LEU A 199 -4.77 19.68 -2.53
N GLY A 200 -3.56 19.21 -2.24
CA GLY A 200 -2.33 19.87 -2.68
C GLY A 200 -2.18 19.94 -4.20
N TRP A 201 -2.67 18.93 -4.93
CA TRP A 201 -2.74 18.97 -6.39
C TRP A 201 -3.84 19.91 -6.87
N GLN A 202 -5.02 19.88 -6.23
CA GLN A 202 -6.10 20.79 -6.57
C GLN A 202 -5.64 22.26 -6.47
N GLU A 203 -4.96 22.61 -5.37
CA GLU A 203 -4.44 23.96 -5.17
C GLU A 203 -3.30 24.29 -6.12
N GLY A 204 -2.29 23.42 -6.20
CA GLY A 204 -1.05 23.70 -6.96
C GLY A 204 -1.27 23.76 -8.47
N LEU A 205 -2.05 22.82 -9.04
CA LEU A 205 -2.26 22.77 -10.48
C LEU A 205 -3.05 23.96 -11.02
N GLN A 206 -3.97 24.56 -10.23
CA GLN A 206 -4.66 25.78 -10.63
C GLN A 206 -3.73 26.99 -10.77
N LEU A 207 -2.54 26.94 -10.20
CA LEU A 207 -1.52 27.99 -10.36
C LEU A 207 -0.66 27.78 -11.60
N MET A 208 -0.55 26.53 -12.09
CA MET A 208 0.25 26.16 -13.25
C MET A 208 -0.41 26.58 -14.57
N THR A 209 0.41 26.80 -15.60
CA THR A 209 -0.06 26.94 -16.98
C THR A 209 0.37 25.71 -17.79
N VAL A 210 -0.33 25.44 -18.91
CA VAL A 210 0.02 24.31 -19.79
C VAL A 210 1.45 24.47 -20.30
N GLY A 211 2.19 23.37 -20.33
CA GLY A 211 3.61 23.28 -20.68
C GLY A 211 4.57 23.54 -19.51
N SER A 212 4.06 23.91 -18.33
CA SER A 212 4.92 24.14 -17.15
C SER A 212 5.27 22.85 -16.43
N LYS A 213 6.39 22.86 -15.71
CA LYS A 213 6.86 21.78 -14.84
C LYS A 213 7.21 22.35 -13.48
N TRP A 214 6.54 21.87 -12.46
CA TRP A 214 6.70 22.33 -11.08
C TRP A 214 7.01 21.17 -10.15
N LYS A 215 7.61 21.48 -9.01
CA LYS A 215 7.82 20.56 -7.92
C LYS A 215 7.00 20.99 -6.72
N PHE A 216 6.11 20.11 -6.28
CA PHE A 216 5.26 20.32 -5.12
C PHE A 216 5.79 19.57 -3.93
N TYR A 217 5.70 20.19 -2.74
CA TYR A 217 5.98 19.61 -1.45
C TYR A 217 4.70 19.71 -0.63
N ILE A 218 3.97 18.60 -0.54
CA ILE A 218 2.59 18.55 -0.08
C ILE A 218 2.57 17.97 1.33
N PRO A 219 2.21 18.76 2.37
CA PRO A 219 2.04 18.22 3.71
C PRO A 219 0.90 17.20 3.75
N SER A 220 0.94 16.28 4.72
CA SER A 220 -0.03 15.19 4.81
C SER A 220 -1.48 15.66 4.84
N ASP A 221 -1.76 16.79 5.46
CA ASP A 221 -3.12 17.36 5.60
C ASP A 221 -3.73 17.78 4.24
N LEU A 222 -2.88 18.04 3.24
CA LEU A 222 -3.27 18.30 1.85
C LEU A 222 -3.14 17.06 0.94
N ALA A 223 -2.84 15.89 1.52
CA ALA A 223 -2.66 14.63 0.83
C ALA A 223 -3.55 13.52 1.44
N TYR A 224 -2.97 12.55 2.12
CA TYR A 224 -3.69 11.40 2.68
C TYR A 224 -3.88 11.48 4.19
N GLY A 225 -3.47 12.56 4.86
CA GLY A 225 -3.63 12.74 6.30
C GLY A 225 -2.93 11.66 7.10
N ASP A 226 -3.65 11.11 8.07
CA ASP A 226 -3.20 10.02 8.94
C ASP A 226 -3.59 8.63 8.41
N GLN A 227 -3.85 8.52 7.11
CA GLN A 227 -4.14 7.26 6.45
C GLN A 227 -2.91 6.69 5.75
N GLN A 228 -2.69 5.38 5.87
CA GLN A 228 -1.72 4.68 5.04
C GLN A 228 -2.26 4.56 3.62
N LYS A 229 -1.39 4.78 2.61
CA LYS A 229 -1.76 4.62 1.21
C LYS A 229 -0.76 3.70 0.50
N GLY A 230 -1.24 2.53 0.09
CA GLY A 230 -0.36 1.47 -0.40
C GLY A 230 0.68 1.04 0.65
N ASP A 231 1.78 0.47 0.18
CA ASP A 231 2.83 -0.07 1.06
C ASP A 231 3.87 0.97 1.47
N LYS A 232 3.96 2.09 0.76
CA LYS A 232 5.05 3.07 0.91
C LYS A 232 4.64 4.33 1.67
N ILE A 233 3.44 4.86 1.45
CA ILE A 233 3.00 6.10 2.08
C ILE A 233 2.44 5.78 3.47
N VAL A 234 3.25 6.01 4.50
CA VAL A 234 2.82 5.85 5.89
C VAL A 234 1.95 7.05 6.34
N PRO A 235 1.12 6.89 7.40
CA PRO A 235 0.36 7.98 7.98
C PRO A 235 1.23 9.21 8.25
N GLY A 236 0.73 10.39 7.93
CA GLY A 236 1.43 11.65 8.17
C GLY A 236 2.55 12.01 7.18
N SER A 237 2.75 11.22 6.11
CA SER A 237 3.82 11.46 5.13
C SER A 237 3.64 12.78 4.37
N LEU A 238 4.71 13.57 4.29
CA LEU A 238 4.85 14.62 3.29
C LEU A 238 5.16 13.99 1.93
N LEU A 239 4.46 14.43 0.90
CA LEU A 239 4.66 13.95 -0.47
C LEU A 239 5.37 14.99 -1.32
N ILE A 240 6.28 14.53 -2.15
CA ILE A 240 7.00 15.36 -3.13
C ILE A 240 6.57 14.89 -4.51
N PHE A 241 6.07 15.82 -5.33
CA PHE A 241 5.70 15.53 -6.70
C PHE A 241 6.40 16.49 -7.65
N GLU A 242 7.09 15.94 -8.62
CA GLU A 242 7.48 16.69 -9.82
C GLU A 242 6.40 16.47 -10.86
N VAL A 243 5.73 17.55 -11.29
CA VAL A 243 4.55 17.49 -12.18
C VAL A 243 4.78 18.36 -13.40
N GLU A 244 4.53 17.79 -14.57
CA GLU A 244 4.48 18.51 -15.85
C GLU A 244 3.04 18.51 -16.35
N LEU A 245 2.45 19.71 -16.50
CA LEU A 245 1.09 19.91 -16.99
C LEU A 245 1.11 19.97 -18.52
N LEU A 246 0.57 18.93 -19.16
CA LEU A 246 0.64 18.77 -20.61
C LEU A 246 -0.59 19.31 -21.34
N ASP A 247 -1.79 19.18 -20.72
CA ASP A 247 -3.06 19.56 -21.36
C ASP A 247 -4.13 19.81 -20.29
N VAL A 248 -5.12 20.64 -20.63
CA VAL A 248 -6.30 20.98 -19.80
C VAL A 248 -7.55 20.94 -20.67
N LYS A 249 -8.58 20.18 -20.19
CA LYS A 249 -9.88 20.04 -20.86
C LYS A 249 -11.01 20.38 -19.90
#